data_f818247b5c8190b67a5215d60a0a3d0f
#
_entry.id   f818247b5c8190b67a5215d60a0a3d0f
#
_cell.length_a   1.000
_cell.length_b   1.000
_cell.length_c   1.000
_cell.angle_alpha   90.00
_cell.angle_beta   90.00
_cell.angle_gamma   90.00
#
_symmetry.space_group_name_H-M   'P 1'
#
loop_
_entity.id
_entity.type
_entity.pdbx_description
1 polymer ?
#
loop_
_entity_poly.entity_id
_entity_poly.type
_entity_poly.pdbx_seq_one_letter_code
_entity_poly.pdbx_strand_id
1 'polypeptide(L)'
;MHKPIFLLSLVFLNTILLAQEKPEGLFINSKAPDFKATDQYGKEIRLKDVLKDSIVVLIFYRGEWSPYCIKYLKTLEDSVHAIKNKGARLMAITPEKPEFISKTIEKTKASYPLLYDKEMKIMKAYAVAFEVDEKTVSRYKNADIDLATANGQKDKIYLPITAVYIINKEGTINYRYFDSDYKKRASVKEILDNL
;
A
#
# COMPACT_ATOMS: atom_id res chain seq x y z
N MET A 1 -31.83 50.47 -43.19
CA MET A 1 -30.43 50.11 -42.84
C MET A 1 -30.46 49.34 -41.50
N HIS A 2 -30.41 48.02 -41.56
CA HIS A 2 -30.41 47.16 -40.34
C HIS A 2 -28.97 46.68 -40.07
N LYS A 3 -28.40 47.04 -38.92
CA LYS A 3 -27.08 46.55 -38.46
C LYS A 3 -27.27 45.23 -37.81
N PRO A 4 -26.48 44.20 -38.14
CA PRO A 4 -26.50 42.91 -37.39
C PRO A 4 -25.75 43.10 -36.09
N ILE A 5 -26.37 42.68 -34.98
CA ILE A 5 -25.75 42.55 -33.66
C ILE A 5 -25.06 41.19 -33.66
N PHE A 6 -23.71 41.19 -33.59
CA PHE A 6 -22.92 40.00 -33.40
C PHE A 6 -22.92 39.66 -31.91
N LEU A 7 -23.64 38.60 -31.55
CA LEU A 7 -23.65 38.07 -30.19
C LEU A 7 -22.38 37.18 -30.01
N LEU A 8 -21.38 37.71 -29.30
CA LEU A 8 -20.16 37.02 -28.98
C LEU A 8 -20.44 36.09 -27.77
N SER A 9 -20.74 34.82 -28.03
CA SER A 9 -20.91 33.84 -26.97
C SER A 9 -19.52 33.45 -26.38
N LEU A 10 -19.24 33.92 -25.15
CA LEU A 10 -18.06 33.60 -24.40
C LEU A 10 -18.22 32.17 -23.84
N VAL A 11 -17.59 31.19 -24.48
CA VAL A 11 -17.51 29.83 -23.97
C VAL A 11 -16.49 29.81 -22.83
N PHE A 12 -16.96 29.79 -21.59
CA PHE A 12 -16.11 29.53 -20.43
C PHE A 12 -15.68 28.06 -20.44
N LEU A 13 -14.47 27.80 -20.89
CA LEU A 13 -13.81 26.49 -20.75
C LEU A 13 -13.40 26.32 -19.29
N ASN A 14 -14.27 25.68 -18.50
CA ASN A 14 -13.92 25.26 -17.13
C ASN A 14 -12.88 24.15 -17.23
N THR A 15 -11.59 24.49 -17.15
CA THR A 15 -10.52 23.52 -16.87
C THR A 15 -10.66 23.09 -15.43
N ILE A 16 -11.29 21.94 -15.20
CA ILE A 16 -11.25 21.25 -13.91
C ILE A 16 -9.80 20.81 -13.71
N LEU A 17 -9.05 21.57 -12.90
CA LEU A 17 -7.76 21.16 -12.40
C LEU A 17 -8.04 19.97 -11.47
N LEU A 18 -7.88 18.75 -11.97
CA LEU A 18 -7.88 17.54 -11.15
C LEU A 18 -6.61 17.59 -10.27
N ALA A 19 -6.71 18.29 -9.15
CA ALA A 19 -5.73 18.16 -8.10
C ALA A 19 -5.71 16.68 -7.70
N GLN A 20 -4.56 16.03 -7.82
CA GLN A 20 -4.39 14.65 -7.39
C GLN A 20 -4.65 14.61 -5.87
N GLU A 21 -5.79 14.03 -5.48
CA GLU A 21 -6.14 13.89 -4.07
C GLU A 21 -5.04 13.11 -3.37
N LYS A 22 -4.54 13.67 -2.26
CA LYS A 22 -3.56 12.95 -1.45
C LYS A 22 -4.25 11.74 -0.84
N PRO A 23 -3.61 10.55 -0.90
CA PRO A 23 -4.17 9.38 -0.26
C PRO A 23 -4.39 9.65 1.23
N GLU A 24 -5.56 9.28 1.74
CA GLU A 24 -5.93 9.43 3.15
C GLU A 24 -6.02 8.10 3.88
N GLY A 25 -5.95 6.99 3.15
CA GLY A 25 -6.18 5.65 3.69
C GLY A 25 -7.62 5.43 4.09
N LEU A 26 -7.93 4.22 4.56
CA LEU A 26 -9.25 3.87 5.06
C LEU A 26 -9.38 4.24 6.55
N PHE A 27 -10.60 4.53 6.98
CA PHE A 27 -10.87 4.95 8.36
C PHE A 27 -11.24 3.77 9.26
N ILE A 28 -11.05 3.93 10.57
CA ILE A 28 -11.54 3.00 11.59
C ILE A 28 -13.06 2.89 11.45
N ASN A 29 -13.61 1.70 11.70
CA ASN A 29 -14.99 1.29 11.53
C ASN A 29 -15.46 1.17 10.08
N SER A 30 -14.62 1.44 9.07
CA SER A 30 -14.97 1.12 7.69
C SER A 30 -14.73 -0.37 7.38
N LYS A 31 -15.39 -0.87 6.33
CA LYS A 31 -15.14 -2.22 5.82
C LYS A 31 -13.85 -2.23 5.01
N ALA A 32 -12.98 -3.19 5.30
CA ALA A 32 -11.79 -3.45 4.50
C ALA A 32 -12.19 -4.04 3.14
N PRO A 33 -11.74 -3.46 2.02
CA PRO A 33 -11.95 -4.06 0.70
C PRO A 33 -11.37 -5.47 0.63
N ASP A 34 -12.18 -6.44 0.16
CA ASP A 34 -11.69 -7.79 -0.09
C ASP A 34 -10.69 -7.79 -1.25
N PHE A 35 -9.71 -8.65 -1.18
CA PHE A 35 -8.73 -8.81 -2.24
C PHE A 35 -8.27 -10.26 -2.37
N LYS A 36 -7.66 -10.54 -3.52
CA LYS A 36 -6.87 -11.73 -3.78
C LYS A 36 -5.47 -11.31 -4.24
N ALA A 37 -4.45 -11.92 -3.70
CA ALA A 37 -3.07 -11.71 -4.09
C ALA A 37 -2.26 -12.99 -3.93
N THR A 38 -1.15 -13.06 -4.67
CA THR A 38 -0.24 -14.21 -4.61
C THR A 38 0.88 -13.90 -3.63
N ASP A 39 1.19 -14.82 -2.75
CA ASP A 39 2.32 -14.72 -1.84
C ASP A 39 3.66 -15.12 -2.53
N GLN A 40 4.74 -15.02 -1.78
CA GLN A 40 6.10 -15.36 -2.22
C GLN A 40 6.29 -16.81 -2.69
N TYR A 41 5.37 -17.71 -2.34
CA TYR A 41 5.41 -19.12 -2.72
C TYR A 41 4.47 -19.47 -3.88
N GLY A 42 3.83 -18.45 -4.48
CA GLY A 42 2.88 -18.64 -5.56
C GLY A 42 1.47 -19.03 -5.09
N LYS A 43 1.21 -19.02 -3.78
CA LYS A 43 -0.10 -19.34 -3.21
C LYS A 43 -1.03 -18.13 -3.28
N GLU A 44 -2.22 -18.31 -3.85
CA GLU A 44 -3.27 -17.29 -3.78
C GLU A 44 -3.83 -17.19 -2.36
N ILE A 45 -3.87 -15.98 -1.82
CA ILE A 45 -4.48 -15.65 -0.54
C ILE A 45 -5.61 -14.66 -0.78
N ARG A 46 -6.77 -14.96 -0.22
CA ARG A 46 -7.92 -14.05 -0.21
C ARG A 46 -8.19 -13.56 1.20
N LEU A 47 -8.31 -12.24 1.38
CA LEU A 47 -8.54 -11.62 2.69
C LEU A 47 -9.75 -12.22 3.39
N LYS A 48 -10.89 -12.29 2.70
CA LYS A 48 -12.15 -12.84 3.25
C LYS A 48 -12.00 -14.27 3.79
N ASP A 49 -11.15 -15.09 3.18
CA ASP A 49 -10.95 -16.46 3.64
C ASP A 49 -10.06 -16.52 4.89
N VAL A 50 -9.07 -15.64 5.00
CA VAL A 50 -8.23 -15.52 6.21
C VAL A 50 -9.04 -15.03 7.40
N LEU A 51 -9.97 -14.09 7.16
CA LEU A 51 -10.81 -13.50 8.22
C LEU A 51 -11.81 -14.47 8.83
N LYS A 52 -12.12 -15.61 8.19
CA LYS A 52 -12.97 -16.66 8.80
C LYS A 52 -12.39 -17.18 10.11
N ASP A 53 -11.06 -17.26 10.19
CA ASP A 53 -10.36 -17.88 11.32
C ASP A 53 -9.52 -16.92 12.16
N SER A 54 -9.11 -15.79 11.59
CA SER A 54 -8.10 -14.92 12.21
C SER A 54 -8.40 -13.43 12.01
N ILE A 55 -7.99 -12.61 12.97
CA ILE A 55 -7.77 -11.18 12.78
C ILE A 55 -6.60 -11.02 11.79
N VAL A 56 -6.61 -9.95 10.97
CA VAL A 56 -5.52 -9.66 10.04
C VAL A 56 -4.83 -8.35 10.41
N VAL A 57 -3.51 -8.41 10.57
CA VAL A 57 -2.63 -7.24 10.59
C VAL A 57 -2.09 -7.07 9.17
N LEU A 58 -2.60 -6.06 8.45
CA LEU A 58 -2.26 -5.78 7.07
C LEU A 58 -1.32 -4.59 6.98
N ILE A 59 -0.17 -4.78 6.33
CA ILE A 59 0.90 -3.79 6.23
C ILE A 59 1.13 -3.43 4.77
N PHE A 60 1.29 -2.15 4.48
CA PHE A 60 1.74 -1.67 3.16
C PHE A 60 3.19 -1.21 3.22
N TYR A 61 4.05 -1.74 2.35
CA TYR A 61 5.45 -1.36 2.26
C TYR A 61 5.89 -1.08 0.82
N ARG A 62 6.93 -0.27 0.65
CA ARG A 62 7.34 0.26 -0.65
C ARG A 62 8.16 -0.71 -1.47
N GLY A 63 9.08 -1.46 -0.82
CA GLY A 63 9.95 -2.38 -1.54
C GLY A 63 11.24 -2.74 -0.80
N GLU A 64 11.96 -3.71 -1.38
CA GLU A 64 13.21 -4.30 -0.88
C GLU A 64 14.37 -3.31 -0.82
N TRP A 65 14.33 -2.30 -1.71
CA TRP A 65 15.31 -1.23 -1.81
C TRP A 65 15.24 -0.22 -0.64
N SER A 66 14.16 -0.23 0.14
CA SER A 66 13.94 0.72 1.23
C SER A 66 14.49 0.18 2.56
N PRO A 67 15.58 0.77 3.11
CA PRO A 67 16.13 0.30 4.39
C PRO A 67 15.14 0.43 5.54
N TYR A 68 14.26 1.42 5.52
CA TYR A 68 13.20 1.58 6.52
C TYR A 68 12.17 0.45 6.44
N CYS A 69 11.81 0.00 5.23
CA CYS A 69 10.90 -1.13 5.04
C CYS A 69 11.56 -2.41 5.54
N ILE A 70 12.80 -2.69 5.15
CA ILE A 70 13.52 -3.90 5.54
C ILE A 70 13.67 -3.97 7.07
N LYS A 71 14.10 -2.87 7.70
CA LYS A 71 14.20 -2.81 9.18
C LYS A 71 12.86 -3.11 9.84
N TYR A 72 11.78 -2.49 9.35
CA TYR A 72 10.46 -2.66 9.93
C TYR A 72 9.92 -4.09 9.76
N LEU A 73 10.01 -4.65 8.55
CA LEU A 73 9.57 -6.02 8.29
C LEU A 73 10.34 -7.04 9.13
N LYS A 74 11.64 -6.81 9.37
CA LYS A 74 12.44 -7.64 10.28
C LYS A 74 11.96 -7.53 11.72
N THR A 75 11.68 -6.33 12.22
CA THR A 75 11.11 -6.14 13.57
C THR A 75 9.75 -6.85 13.71
N LEU A 76 8.95 -6.88 12.64
CA LEU A 76 7.68 -7.62 12.63
C LEU A 76 7.91 -9.13 12.62
N GLU A 77 8.92 -9.64 11.92
CA GLU A 77 9.30 -11.06 11.98
C GLU A 77 9.69 -11.47 13.41
N ASP A 78 10.50 -10.67 14.08
CA ASP A 78 10.88 -10.92 15.48
C ASP A 78 9.65 -10.99 16.42
N SER A 79 8.50 -10.45 15.99
CA SER A 79 7.27 -10.34 16.78
C SER A 79 6.11 -11.20 16.24
N VAL A 80 6.32 -11.97 15.17
CA VAL A 80 5.26 -12.73 14.50
C VAL A 80 4.56 -13.71 15.43
N HIS A 81 5.30 -14.35 16.33
CA HIS A 81 4.74 -15.27 17.33
C HIS A 81 3.82 -14.56 18.32
N ALA A 82 4.19 -13.36 18.79
CA ALA A 82 3.35 -12.58 19.70
C ALA A 82 2.03 -12.15 19.01
N ILE A 83 2.09 -11.73 17.75
CA ILE A 83 0.92 -11.39 16.93
C ILE A 83 0.02 -12.62 16.76
N LYS A 84 0.61 -13.78 16.42
CA LYS A 84 -0.12 -15.03 16.25
C LYS A 84 -0.81 -15.49 17.54
N ASN A 85 -0.14 -15.37 18.70
CA ASN A 85 -0.70 -15.72 20.00
C ASN A 85 -1.91 -14.86 20.39
N LYS A 86 -2.06 -13.67 19.80
CA LYS A 86 -3.24 -12.82 19.92
C LYS A 86 -4.36 -13.20 18.91
N GLY A 87 -4.23 -14.31 18.18
CA GLY A 87 -5.21 -14.77 17.20
C GLY A 87 -5.17 -14.03 15.87
N ALA A 88 -4.09 -13.30 15.59
CA ALA A 88 -3.94 -12.51 14.38
C ALA A 88 -2.94 -13.13 13.40
N ARG A 89 -3.15 -12.86 12.10
CA ARG A 89 -2.20 -13.16 11.02
C ARG A 89 -1.63 -11.88 10.46
N LEU A 90 -0.30 -11.82 10.38
CA LEU A 90 0.43 -10.74 9.73
C LEU A 90 0.51 -11.01 8.24
N MET A 91 0.24 -9.99 7.41
CA MET A 91 0.44 -10.00 5.97
C MET A 91 0.98 -8.64 5.52
N ALA A 92 1.89 -8.61 4.57
CA ALA A 92 2.41 -7.37 4.02
C ALA A 92 2.19 -7.31 2.50
N ILE A 93 1.84 -6.13 1.99
CA ILE A 93 1.52 -5.87 0.60
C ILE A 93 2.54 -4.91 -0.01
N THR A 94 2.99 -5.22 -1.21
CA THR A 94 3.92 -4.39 -1.99
C THR A 94 3.54 -4.42 -3.47
N PRO A 95 3.80 -3.33 -4.22
CA PRO A 95 3.69 -3.34 -5.67
C PRO A 95 4.83 -4.12 -6.36
N GLU A 96 5.88 -4.50 -5.63
CA GLU A 96 7.03 -5.19 -6.20
C GLU A 96 6.68 -6.58 -6.74
N LYS A 97 7.26 -6.90 -7.88
CA LYS A 97 7.15 -8.21 -8.50
C LYS A 97 7.79 -9.31 -7.64
N PRO A 98 7.40 -10.59 -7.85
CA PRO A 98 7.86 -11.71 -7.02
C PRO A 98 9.38 -11.83 -6.87
N GLU A 99 10.15 -11.53 -7.92
CA GLU A 99 11.61 -11.58 -7.88
C GLU A 99 12.23 -10.56 -6.91
N PHE A 100 11.57 -9.42 -6.66
CA PHE A 100 11.99 -8.42 -5.67
C PHE A 100 11.48 -8.76 -4.28
N ILE A 101 10.28 -9.36 -4.19
CA ILE A 101 9.76 -9.91 -2.92
C ILE A 101 10.73 -10.98 -2.38
N SER A 102 11.30 -11.82 -3.25
CA SER A 102 12.31 -12.82 -2.85
C SER A 102 13.53 -12.16 -2.17
N LYS A 103 14.01 -11.02 -2.68
CA LYS A 103 15.08 -10.25 -2.04
C LYS A 103 14.67 -9.69 -0.67
N THR A 104 13.40 -9.26 -0.52
CA THR A 104 12.86 -8.85 0.78
C THR A 104 12.97 -10.00 1.78
N ILE A 105 12.58 -11.23 1.39
CA ILE A 105 12.65 -12.41 2.26
C ILE A 105 14.09 -12.74 2.63
N GLU A 106 15.01 -12.69 1.68
CA GLU A 106 16.44 -12.92 1.96
C GLU A 106 16.97 -11.99 3.04
N LYS A 107 16.58 -10.71 2.99
CA LYS A 107 17.00 -9.65 3.92
C LYS A 107 16.31 -9.73 5.28
N THR A 108 15.04 -10.12 5.33
CA THR A 108 14.20 -10.02 6.53
C THR A 108 13.92 -11.34 7.20
N LYS A 109 14.04 -12.46 6.48
CA LYS A 109 13.63 -13.82 6.88
C LYS A 109 12.13 -13.91 7.21
N ALA A 110 11.32 -13.02 6.62
CA ALA A 110 9.87 -12.96 6.86
C ALA A 110 9.21 -14.33 6.63
N SER A 111 8.57 -14.85 7.68
CA SER A 111 7.82 -16.12 7.67
C SER A 111 6.33 -15.93 7.37
N TYR A 112 5.87 -14.69 7.36
CA TYR A 112 4.50 -14.31 7.02
C TYR A 112 4.35 -13.98 5.53
N PRO A 113 3.12 -14.01 4.98
CA PRO A 113 2.88 -13.70 3.58
C PRO A 113 3.31 -12.29 3.19
N LEU A 114 4.15 -12.20 2.15
CA LEU A 114 4.45 -10.97 1.41
C LEU A 114 3.70 -11.05 0.08
N LEU A 115 2.73 -10.18 -0.12
CA LEU A 115 1.74 -10.25 -1.19
C LEU A 115 2.10 -9.27 -2.33
N TYR A 116 2.10 -9.79 -3.55
CA TYR A 116 2.26 -9.00 -4.75
C TYR A 116 0.95 -8.29 -5.11
N ASP A 117 0.95 -6.97 -5.06
CA ASP A 117 -0.17 -6.14 -5.52
C ASP A 117 -0.06 -5.84 -7.01
N LYS A 118 -0.42 -6.82 -7.83
CA LYS A 118 -0.41 -6.68 -9.28
C LYS A 118 -1.30 -5.52 -9.71
N GLU A 119 -0.74 -4.59 -10.52
CA GLU A 119 -1.44 -3.39 -11.01
C GLU A 119 -1.91 -2.44 -9.91
N MET A 120 -1.38 -2.57 -8.68
CA MET A 120 -1.69 -1.67 -7.55
C MET A 120 -3.17 -1.65 -7.16
N LYS A 121 -3.88 -2.75 -7.41
CA LYS A 121 -5.34 -2.82 -7.17
C LYS A 121 -5.68 -2.70 -5.69
N ILE A 122 -4.87 -3.35 -4.84
CA ILE A 122 -5.10 -3.35 -3.39
C ILE A 122 -4.74 -1.99 -2.80
N MET A 123 -3.57 -1.44 -3.15
CA MET A 123 -3.14 -0.12 -2.69
C MET A 123 -4.14 0.99 -3.05
N LYS A 124 -4.73 0.92 -4.25
CA LYS A 124 -5.76 1.86 -4.70
C LYS A 124 -7.06 1.66 -3.91
N ALA A 125 -7.52 0.41 -3.73
CA ALA A 125 -8.73 0.11 -2.96
C ALA A 125 -8.62 0.54 -1.49
N TYR A 126 -7.42 0.48 -0.90
CA TYR A 126 -7.14 0.93 0.46
C TYR A 126 -6.78 2.42 0.55
N ALA A 127 -6.87 3.16 -0.55
CA ALA A 127 -6.54 4.58 -0.64
C ALA A 127 -5.15 4.92 -0.08
N VAL A 128 -4.17 4.04 -0.30
CA VAL A 128 -2.77 4.25 0.13
C VAL A 128 -1.82 4.51 -1.04
N ALA A 129 -2.26 4.32 -2.30
CA ALA A 129 -1.42 4.52 -3.48
C ALA A 129 -1.21 6.00 -3.76
N PHE A 130 0.04 6.45 -3.91
CA PHE A 130 0.36 7.80 -4.40
C PHE A 130 1.27 7.72 -5.62
N GLU A 131 1.09 8.64 -6.54
CA GLU A 131 1.97 8.80 -7.70
C GLU A 131 3.29 9.45 -7.27
N VAL A 132 4.39 8.85 -7.69
CA VAL A 132 5.74 9.38 -7.43
C VAL A 132 6.08 10.38 -8.53
N ASP A 133 6.45 11.60 -8.16
CA ASP A 133 6.84 12.62 -9.12
C ASP A 133 8.10 12.22 -9.92
N GLU A 134 8.21 12.71 -11.15
CA GLU A 134 9.29 12.36 -12.08
C GLU A 134 10.69 12.68 -11.54
N LYS A 135 10.83 13.77 -10.80
CA LYS A 135 12.10 14.15 -10.18
C LYS A 135 12.52 13.12 -9.14
N THR A 136 11.57 12.63 -8.36
CA THR A 136 11.81 11.57 -7.37
C THR A 136 12.10 10.24 -8.05
N VAL A 137 11.39 9.86 -9.11
CA VAL A 137 11.68 8.67 -9.92
C VAL A 137 13.11 8.73 -10.47
N SER A 138 13.50 9.86 -11.07
CA SER A 138 14.86 10.07 -11.60
C SER A 138 15.92 9.96 -10.50
N ARG A 139 15.65 10.50 -9.32
CA ARG A 139 16.55 10.39 -8.17
C ARG A 139 16.75 8.94 -7.72
N TYR A 140 15.70 8.13 -7.69
CA TYR A 140 15.80 6.70 -7.39
C TYR A 140 16.61 5.98 -8.45
N LYS A 141 16.36 6.25 -9.73
CA LYS A 141 17.09 5.64 -10.84
C LYS A 141 18.58 5.96 -10.79
N ASN A 142 18.96 7.20 -10.44
CA ASN A 142 20.36 7.61 -10.25
C ASN A 142 21.04 6.94 -9.03
N ALA A 143 20.25 6.36 -8.13
CA ALA A 143 20.72 5.57 -7.00
C ALA A 143 20.57 4.05 -7.26
N ASP A 144 20.55 3.64 -8.53
CA ASP A 144 20.39 2.26 -8.99
C ASP A 144 19.11 1.56 -8.52
N ILE A 145 18.06 2.34 -8.24
CA ILE A 145 16.73 1.84 -7.86
C ILE A 145 15.75 2.09 -9.02
N ASP A 146 15.53 1.07 -9.86
CA ASP A 146 14.55 1.11 -10.95
C ASP A 146 13.17 0.69 -10.46
N LEU A 147 12.39 1.68 -10.01
CA LEU A 147 11.02 1.46 -9.52
C LEU A 147 10.09 0.91 -10.61
N ALA A 148 10.28 1.32 -11.87
CA ALA A 148 9.46 0.86 -12.99
C ALA A 148 9.64 -0.64 -13.20
N THR A 149 10.87 -1.10 -13.23
CA THR A 149 11.22 -2.52 -13.36
C THR A 149 10.77 -3.30 -12.13
N ALA A 150 11.04 -2.80 -10.92
CA ALA A 150 10.70 -3.49 -9.67
C ALA A 150 9.20 -3.72 -9.52
N ASN A 151 8.39 -2.73 -9.86
CA ASN A 151 6.93 -2.77 -9.68
C ASN A 151 6.18 -3.20 -10.94
N GLY A 152 6.86 -3.39 -12.09
CA GLY A 152 6.22 -3.69 -13.36
C GLY A 152 5.33 -2.56 -13.88
N GLN A 153 5.67 -1.30 -13.56
CA GLN A 153 4.93 -0.10 -13.96
C GLN A 153 5.64 0.58 -15.13
N LYS A 154 4.89 1.15 -16.08
CA LYS A 154 5.47 1.72 -17.31
C LYS A 154 5.45 3.25 -17.33
N ASP A 155 4.25 3.84 -17.24
CA ASP A 155 4.07 5.27 -17.49
C ASP A 155 4.17 6.09 -16.20
N LYS A 156 3.42 5.70 -15.19
CA LYS A 156 3.37 6.36 -13.89
C LYS A 156 3.76 5.41 -12.79
N ILE A 157 4.61 5.88 -11.90
CA ILE A 157 5.10 5.09 -10.78
C ILE A 157 4.27 5.39 -9.54
N TYR A 158 3.72 4.35 -8.93
CA TYR A 158 2.97 4.42 -7.68
C TYR A 158 3.66 3.65 -6.58
N LEU A 159 3.67 4.24 -5.40
CA LEU A 159 4.13 3.59 -4.17
C LEU A 159 3.05 3.70 -3.09
N PRO A 160 3.03 2.81 -2.11
CA PRO A 160 2.14 2.95 -0.96
C PRO A 160 2.66 3.99 0.03
N ILE A 161 1.74 4.76 0.60
CA ILE A 161 1.97 5.40 1.89
C ILE A 161 2.09 4.31 2.95
N THR A 162 2.92 4.55 3.95
CA THR A 162 3.08 3.63 5.08
C THR A 162 1.76 3.53 5.84
N ALA A 163 1.18 2.35 5.82
CA ALA A 163 -0.07 2.08 6.50
C ALA A 163 -0.07 0.70 7.16
N VAL A 164 -0.75 0.61 8.30
CA VAL A 164 -1.08 -0.64 9.00
C VAL A 164 -2.55 -0.62 9.33
N TYR A 165 -3.24 -1.70 9.03
CA TYR A 165 -4.63 -1.91 9.39
C TYR A 165 -4.77 -3.20 10.20
N ILE A 166 -5.52 -3.14 11.31
CA ILE A 166 -5.99 -4.34 12.00
C ILE A 166 -7.45 -4.53 11.60
N ILE A 167 -7.73 -5.67 10.97
CA ILE A 167 -9.03 -6.00 10.40
C ILE A 167 -9.59 -7.19 11.19
N ASN A 168 -10.74 -7.00 11.81
CA ASN A 168 -11.40 -8.05 12.58
C ASN A 168 -12.06 -9.11 11.66
N LYS A 169 -12.57 -10.20 12.25
CA LYS A 169 -13.18 -11.31 11.51
C LYS A 169 -14.41 -10.90 10.70
N GLU A 170 -15.10 -9.84 11.10
CA GLU A 170 -16.24 -9.26 10.39
C GLU A 170 -15.80 -8.38 9.21
N GLY A 171 -14.49 -8.22 8.97
CA GLY A 171 -13.91 -7.40 7.92
C GLY A 171 -13.97 -5.90 8.19
N THR A 172 -14.09 -5.51 9.48
CA THR A 172 -14.08 -4.10 9.89
C THR A 172 -12.68 -3.70 10.36
N ILE A 173 -12.24 -2.49 10.01
CA ILE A 173 -10.96 -1.93 10.45
C ILE A 173 -11.10 -1.43 11.88
N ASN A 174 -10.42 -2.07 12.82
CA ASN A 174 -10.44 -1.69 14.25
C ASN A 174 -9.27 -0.77 14.63
N TYR A 175 -8.17 -0.84 13.91
CA TYR A 175 -7.00 0.01 14.11
C TYR A 175 -6.43 0.45 12.78
N ARG A 176 -5.95 1.67 12.75
CA ARG A 176 -5.31 2.30 11.60
C ARG A 176 -4.07 3.06 12.04
N TYR A 177 -2.94 2.75 11.41
CA TYR A 177 -1.79 3.63 11.33
C TYR A 177 -1.63 4.10 9.90
N PHE A 178 -1.43 5.39 9.67
CA PHE A 178 -1.25 5.96 8.35
C PHE A 178 -0.37 7.22 8.47
N ASP A 179 0.80 7.22 7.84
CA ASP A 179 1.71 8.37 7.89
C ASP A 179 2.41 8.54 6.53
N SER A 180 2.35 9.74 5.98
CA SER A 180 3.03 10.10 4.73
C SER A 180 4.56 10.17 4.89
N ASP A 181 5.06 10.39 6.11
CA ASP A 181 6.49 10.26 6.41
C ASP A 181 6.89 8.77 6.41
N TYR A 182 7.52 8.36 5.31
CA TYR A 182 7.94 6.96 5.11
C TYR A 182 8.96 6.44 6.13
N LYS A 183 9.50 7.29 6.98
CA LYS A 183 10.42 6.90 8.07
C LYS A 183 9.67 6.46 9.32
N LYS A 184 8.43 6.91 9.50
CA LYS A 184 7.60 6.56 10.64
C LYS A 184 6.86 5.25 10.43
N ARG A 185 6.66 4.51 11.51
CA ARG A 185 5.99 3.19 11.53
C ARG A 185 5.16 3.03 12.79
N ALA A 186 4.06 2.27 12.68
CA ALA A 186 3.40 1.73 13.86
C ALA A 186 4.38 0.85 14.63
N SER A 187 4.51 1.05 15.92
CA SER A 187 5.34 0.17 16.75
C SER A 187 4.67 -1.20 16.92
N VAL A 188 5.47 -2.23 17.18
CA VAL A 188 4.95 -3.56 17.52
C VAL A 188 4.04 -3.49 18.75
N LYS A 189 4.41 -2.65 19.73
CA LYS A 189 3.59 -2.45 20.94
C LYS A 189 2.21 -1.92 20.57
N GLU A 190 2.11 -0.88 19.73
CA GLU A 190 0.83 -0.35 19.27
C GLU A 190 0.00 -1.40 18.54
N ILE A 191 0.62 -2.24 17.69
CA ILE A 191 -0.07 -3.34 17.01
C ILE A 191 -0.63 -4.33 18.04
N LEU A 192 0.20 -4.78 19.00
CA LEU A 192 -0.21 -5.74 20.02
C LEU A 192 -1.27 -5.20 20.99
N ASP A 193 -1.22 -3.91 21.32
CA ASP A 193 -2.20 -3.26 22.20
C ASP A 193 -3.58 -3.15 21.53
N ASN A 194 -3.66 -3.20 20.19
CA ASN A 194 -4.90 -3.11 19.42
C ASN A 194 -5.40 -4.47 18.86
N LEU A 195 -4.76 -5.58 19.26
CA LEU A 195 -5.18 -6.97 19.06
C LEU A 195 -5.85 -7.51 20.33
#